data_af214d51d127f5e5384735baee03c250
#
_entry.id   af214d51d127f5e5384735baee03c250
#
_cell.length_a   1.000
_cell.length_b   1.000
_cell.length_c   1.000
_cell.angle_alpha   90.00
_cell.angle_beta   90.00
_cell.angle_gamma   90.00
#
_symmetry.space_group_name_H-M   'P 1'
#
loop_
_entity.id
_entity.type
_entity.pdbx_description
1 polymer ?
#
loop_
_entity_poly.entity_id
_entity_poly.type
_entity_poly.pdbx_seq_one_letter_code
_entity_poly.pdbx_strand_id
1 'polypeptide(L)'
;MTVTAPAPVSATAVRTGTTAGVRRTGMFVTAGALTWTAAMLTVGNNPADSLGITISDLAALPFQASLFALVTTQLRTRATGLSKAARGMLRVEYVLLSLATLWTVVHGLFPATRDDAWLAVLDAFWPLSMLGMFIIGVKIAVAGRWRGTARIWPLIAESWAIVTVPTFVLLGDPVAGWVGGGHLIVGYALLGVILARHPELTGAR
;
A
#
# COMPACT_ATOMS: atom_id res chain seq x y z
N MET A 1 -18.86 -2.50 58.73
CA MET A 1 -17.90 -2.90 57.66
C MET A 1 -18.38 -2.28 56.36
N THR A 2 -17.72 -1.23 55.92
CA THR A 2 -18.07 -0.52 54.68
C THR A 2 -17.31 -1.17 53.51
N VAL A 3 -17.99 -1.87 52.64
CA VAL A 3 -17.38 -2.48 51.43
C VAL A 3 -17.19 -1.38 50.40
N THR A 4 -15.94 -0.96 50.19
CA THR A 4 -15.59 0.01 49.14
C THR A 4 -15.65 -0.71 47.80
N ALA A 5 -16.55 -0.27 46.91
CA ALA A 5 -16.62 -0.80 45.56
C ALA A 5 -15.34 -0.49 44.78
N PRO A 6 -14.79 -1.45 43.98
CA PRO A 6 -13.59 -1.21 43.21
C PRO A 6 -13.86 -0.13 42.14
N ALA A 7 -12.90 0.81 42.03
CA ALA A 7 -12.95 1.86 41.03
C ALA A 7 -13.03 1.27 39.61
N PRO A 8 -13.83 1.86 38.69
CA PRO A 8 -13.95 1.37 37.34
C PRO A 8 -12.59 1.46 36.63
N VAL A 9 -12.10 0.32 36.15
CA VAL A 9 -10.89 0.25 35.35
C VAL A 9 -11.14 1.09 34.09
N SER A 10 -10.44 2.20 33.95
CA SER A 10 -10.48 3.06 32.78
C SER A 10 -10.20 2.20 31.54
N ALA A 11 -11.21 1.89 30.77
CA ALA A 11 -11.05 1.25 29.49
C ALA A 11 -10.19 2.17 28.61
N THR A 12 -8.95 1.79 28.37
CA THR A 12 -8.04 2.52 27.49
C THR A 12 -8.74 2.77 26.15
N ALA A 13 -9.14 4.01 25.91
CA ALA A 13 -9.86 4.38 24.70
C ALA A 13 -9.03 3.98 23.48
N VAL A 14 -9.47 2.95 22.79
CA VAL A 14 -8.83 2.50 21.56
C VAL A 14 -8.91 3.66 20.57
N ARG A 15 -7.75 4.25 20.22
CA ARG A 15 -7.67 5.34 19.24
C ARG A 15 -8.23 4.84 17.91
N THR A 16 -9.49 5.12 17.66
CA THR A 16 -10.14 4.91 16.35
C THR A 16 -9.56 5.93 15.37
N GLY A 17 -9.33 5.52 14.12
CA GLY A 17 -8.91 6.46 13.08
C GLY A 17 -9.92 7.60 12.96
N THR A 18 -9.42 8.82 12.78
CA THR A 18 -10.28 9.99 12.54
C THR A 18 -10.64 10.10 11.07
N THR A 19 -11.85 10.61 10.75
CA THR A 19 -12.28 10.85 9.36
C THR A 19 -11.30 11.78 8.63
N ALA A 20 -10.75 12.80 9.30
CA ALA A 20 -9.73 13.68 8.75
C ALA A 20 -8.43 12.93 8.40
N GLY A 21 -8.02 11.98 9.26
CA GLY A 21 -6.84 11.13 9.01
C GLY A 21 -7.03 10.24 7.79
N VAL A 22 -8.19 9.58 7.67
CA VAL A 22 -8.53 8.74 6.51
C VAL A 22 -8.56 9.56 5.23
N ARG A 23 -9.16 10.76 5.25
CA ARG A 23 -9.20 11.67 4.10
C ARG A 23 -7.80 12.06 3.63
N ARG A 24 -6.90 12.42 4.55
CA ARG A 24 -5.50 12.75 4.21
C ARG A 24 -4.77 11.55 3.61
N THR A 25 -4.94 10.36 4.18
CA THR A 25 -4.40 9.12 3.60
C THR A 25 -4.91 8.91 2.19
N GLY A 26 -6.22 9.08 1.95
CA GLY A 26 -6.80 8.94 0.62
C GLY A 26 -6.19 9.89 -0.40
N MET A 27 -6.06 11.17 -0.07
CA MET A 27 -5.39 12.15 -0.95
C MET A 27 -3.94 11.78 -1.23
N PHE A 28 -3.21 11.30 -0.22
CA PHE A 28 -1.82 10.90 -0.37
C PHE A 28 -1.67 9.65 -1.25
N VAL A 29 -2.54 8.64 -1.10
CA VAL A 29 -2.57 7.45 -1.96
C VAL A 29 -2.88 7.83 -3.41
N THR A 30 -3.85 8.72 -3.63
CA THR A 30 -4.15 9.22 -4.98
C THR A 30 -2.93 9.91 -5.61
N ALA A 31 -2.31 10.84 -4.89
CA ALA A 31 -1.16 11.58 -5.40
C ALA A 31 0.04 10.66 -5.69
N GLY A 32 0.37 9.74 -4.76
CA GLY A 32 1.46 8.79 -4.94
C GLY A 32 1.24 7.87 -6.13
N ALA A 33 0.04 7.31 -6.26
CA ALA A 33 -0.30 6.45 -7.39
C ALA A 33 -0.18 7.18 -8.73
N LEU A 34 -0.67 8.42 -8.84
CA LEU A 34 -0.58 9.22 -10.05
C LEU A 34 0.86 9.60 -10.39
N THR A 35 1.71 9.87 -9.38
CA THR A 35 3.14 10.18 -9.60
C THR A 35 3.86 8.99 -10.23
N TRP A 36 3.68 7.81 -9.67
CA TRP A 36 4.32 6.60 -10.22
C TRP A 36 3.72 6.21 -11.58
N THR A 37 2.40 6.33 -11.75
CA THR A 37 1.76 6.13 -13.07
C THR A 37 2.39 7.03 -14.14
N ALA A 38 2.60 8.31 -13.84
CA ALA A 38 3.22 9.25 -14.78
C ALA A 38 4.62 8.78 -15.20
N ALA A 39 5.44 8.30 -14.27
CA ALA A 39 6.75 7.72 -14.59
C ALA A 39 6.62 6.48 -15.47
N MET A 40 5.76 5.52 -15.11
CA MET A 40 5.54 4.31 -15.92
C MET A 40 5.11 4.60 -17.36
N LEU A 41 4.31 5.64 -17.55
CA LEU A 41 3.83 6.03 -18.91
C LEU A 41 4.87 6.84 -19.69
N THR A 42 5.86 7.45 -19.03
CA THR A 42 6.86 8.31 -19.70
C THR A 42 8.19 7.62 -19.93
N VAL A 43 8.70 6.87 -18.94
CA VAL A 43 10.00 6.19 -19.04
C VAL A 43 9.86 4.66 -19.17
N GLY A 44 8.65 4.13 -19.05
CA GLY A 44 8.37 2.68 -19.08
C GLY A 44 8.37 2.03 -17.71
N ASN A 45 7.93 0.77 -17.69
CA ASN A 45 7.89 -0.02 -16.46
C ASN A 45 9.27 -0.58 -16.08
N ASN A 46 10.10 -0.87 -17.08
CA ASN A 46 11.47 -1.37 -16.90
C ASN A 46 12.42 -0.65 -17.87
N PRO A 47 12.80 0.61 -17.58
CA PRO A 47 13.69 1.38 -18.46
C PRO A 47 15.05 0.70 -18.62
N ALA A 48 15.62 0.75 -19.83
CA ALA A 48 16.93 0.17 -20.10
C ALA A 48 18.09 1.12 -19.74
N ASP A 49 17.85 2.42 -19.68
CA ASP A 49 18.87 3.42 -19.38
C ASP A 49 18.89 3.81 -17.90
N SER A 50 20.09 4.18 -17.41
CA SER A 50 20.31 4.49 -15.99
C SER A 50 19.46 5.66 -15.47
N LEU A 51 19.19 6.66 -16.31
CA LEU A 51 18.37 7.81 -15.92
C LEU A 51 16.91 7.41 -15.80
N GLY A 52 16.38 6.65 -16.77
CA GLY A 52 15.04 6.12 -16.74
C GLY A 52 14.79 5.26 -15.50
N ILE A 53 15.73 4.37 -15.14
CA ILE A 53 15.68 3.58 -13.90
C ILE A 53 15.56 4.50 -12.68
N THR A 54 16.46 5.48 -12.56
CA THR A 54 16.45 6.44 -11.44
C THR A 54 15.12 7.19 -11.36
N ILE A 55 14.57 7.67 -12.49
CA ILE A 55 13.29 8.37 -12.52
C ILE A 55 12.15 7.46 -12.07
N SER A 56 12.11 6.21 -12.58
CA SER A 56 11.08 5.24 -12.23
C SER A 56 11.09 4.92 -10.73
N ASP A 57 12.27 4.64 -10.16
CA ASP A 57 12.43 4.31 -8.74
C ASP A 57 12.06 5.51 -7.83
N LEU A 58 12.59 6.69 -8.11
CA LEU A 58 12.30 7.87 -7.29
C LEU A 58 10.84 8.29 -7.39
N ALA A 59 10.19 8.10 -8.54
CA ALA A 59 8.77 8.35 -8.71
C ALA A 59 7.89 7.34 -7.96
N ALA A 60 8.39 6.13 -7.68
CA ALA A 60 7.69 5.13 -6.87
C ALA A 60 7.70 5.48 -5.37
N LEU A 61 8.68 6.26 -4.86
CA LEU A 61 8.80 6.57 -3.44
C LEU A 61 7.58 7.29 -2.83
N PRO A 62 6.97 8.32 -3.47
CA PRO A 62 5.72 8.92 -2.98
C PRO A 62 4.58 7.91 -2.89
N PHE A 63 4.50 6.97 -3.83
CA PHE A 63 3.51 5.89 -3.79
C PHE A 63 3.77 4.96 -2.60
N GLN A 64 5.00 4.46 -2.42
CA GLN A 64 5.37 3.61 -1.28
C GLN A 64 5.13 4.31 0.06
N ALA A 65 5.51 5.59 0.19
CA ALA A 65 5.21 6.38 1.37
C ALA A 65 3.71 6.46 1.65
N SER A 66 2.88 6.54 0.61
CA SER A 66 1.42 6.53 0.74
C SER A 66 0.87 5.17 1.17
N LEU A 67 1.52 4.06 0.79
CA LEU A 67 1.16 2.73 1.27
C LEU A 67 1.39 2.56 2.77
N PHE A 68 2.46 3.13 3.35
CA PHE A 68 2.62 3.18 4.81
C PHE A 68 1.46 3.91 5.49
N ALA A 69 1.00 5.02 4.93
CA ALA A 69 -0.17 5.72 5.44
C ALA A 69 -1.45 4.87 5.30
N LEU A 70 -1.60 4.13 4.21
CA LEU A 70 -2.71 3.21 3.98
C LEU A 70 -2.72 2.08 5.02
N VAL A 71 -1.59 1.37 5.20
CA VAL A 71 -1.46 0.29 6.20
C VAL A 71 -1.69 0.83 7.62
N THR A 72 -1.20 2.04 7.94
CA THR A 72 -1.52 2.72 9.21
C THR A 72 -3.02 2.92 9.40
N THR A 73 -3.71 3.37 8.35
CA THR A 73 -5.16 3.57 8.36
C THR A 73 -5.90 2.25 8.54
N GLN A 74 -5.49 1.20 7.85
CA GLN A 74 -6.04 -0.16 7.99
C GLN A 74 -5.84 -0.71 9.41
N LEU A 75 -4.68 -0.46 10.05
CA LEU A 75 -4.42 -0.81 11.45
C LEU A 75 -5.34 -0.06 12.42
N ARG A 76 -5.45 1.27 12.27
CA ARG A 76 -6.25 2.13 13.16
C ARG A 76 -7.74 1.85 13.05
N THR A 77 -8.24 1.58 11.85
CA THR A 77 -9.65 1.24 11.59
C THR A 77 -9.95 -0.24 11.77
N ARG A 78 -8.92 -1.07 12.07
CA ARG A 78 -9.04 -2.53 12.19
C ARG A 78 -9.67 -3.19 10.96
N ALA A 79 -9.27 -2.72 9.78
CA ALA A 79 -9.85 -3.11 8.50
C ALA A 79 -9.85 -4.64 8.28
N THR A 80 -8.75 -5.31 8.68
CA THR A 80 -8.55 -6.76 8.54
C THR A 80 -9.22 -7.59 9.64
N GLY A 81 -9.83 -6.97 10.66
CA GLY A 81 -10.49 -7.64 11.78
C GLY A 81 -9.88 -7.30 13.15
N LEU A 82 -10.41 -7.97 14.19
CA LEU A 82 -10.06 -7.68 15.60
C LEU A 82 -8.97 -8.61 16.16
N SER A 83 -8.67 -9.74 15.51
CA SER A 83 -7.75 -10.74 16.03
C SER A 83 -6.30 -10.25 16.12
N LYS A 84 -5.50 -10.89 16.96
CA LYS A 84 -4.06 -10.62 17.04
C LYS A 84 -3.38 -10.95 15.69
N ALA A 85 -3.79 -12.02 15.01
CA ALA A 85 -3.27 -12.42 13.71
C ALA A 85 -3.56 -11.35 12.64
N ALA A 86 -4.78 -10.78 12.59
CA ALA A 86 -5.15 -9.74 11.66
C ALA A 86 -4.26 -8.47 11.82
N ARG A 87 -3.91 -8.13 13.05
CA ARG A 87 -2.98 -7.02 13.33
C ARG A 87 -1.52 -7.39 13.04
N GLY A 88 -1.15 -8.64 13.32
CA GLY A 88 0.18 -9.16 13.03
C GLY A 88 0.50 -9.10 11.53
N MET A 89 -0.44 -9.49 10.69
CA MET A 89 -0.33 -9.42 9.23
C MET A 89 0.02 -8.01 8.73
N LEU A 90 -0.69 -6.97 9.20
CA LEU A 90 -0.40 -5.57 8.84
C LEU A 90 0.97 -5.09 9.36
N ARG A 91 1.46 -5.64 10.49
CA ARG A 91 2.81 -5.33 11.00
C ARG A 91 3.90 -6.02 10.18
N VAL A 92 3.67 -7.24 9.74
CA VAL A 92 4.57 -7.94 8.81
C VAL A 92 4.67 -7.15 7.53
N GLU A 93 3.55 -6.68 6.99
CA GLU A 93 3.54 -5.85 5.80
C GLU A 93 4.35 -4.55 5.97
N TYR A 94 4.31 -3.91 7.13
CA TYR A 94 5.19 -2.78 7.41
C TYR A 94 6.68 -3.11 7.23
N VAL A 95 7.10 -4.29 7.68
CA VAL A 95 8.50 -4.71 7.54
C VAL A 95 8.82 -4.99 6.07
N LEU A 96 7.97 -5.74 5.37
CA LEU A 96 8.16 -6.07 3.96
C LEU A 96 8.23 -4.79 3.11
N LEU A 97 7.28 -3.88 3.30
CA LEU A 97 7.24 -2.60 2.59
C LEU A 97 8.47 -1.72 2.93
N SER A 98 8.96 -1.76 4.18
CA SER A 98 10.17 -1.03 4.55
C SER A 98 11.40 -1.53 3.81
N LEU A 99 11.56 -2.86 3.68
CA LEU A 99 12.68 -3.46 2.96
C LEU A 99 12.57 -3.21 1.45
N ALA A 100 11.36 -3.32 0.89
CA ALA A 100 11.09 -2.96 -0.51
C ALA A 100 11.40 -1.48 -0.78
N THR A 101 11.01 -0.58 0.13
CA THR A 101 11.31 0.86 0.00
C THR A 101 12.80 1.14 0.13
N LEU A 102 13.51 0.44 1.02
CA LEU A 102 14.97 0.54 1.13
C LEU A 102 15.63 0.14 -0.18
N TRP A 103 15.19 -0.97 -0.79
CA TRP A 103 15.66 -1.37 -2.12
C TRP A 103 15.44 -0.26 -3.15
N THR A 104 14.24 0.29 -3.24
CA THR A 104 13.90 1.36 -4.20
C THR A 104 14.81 2.59 -4.02
N VAL A 105 15.07 3.00 -2.77
CA VAL A 105 15.95 4.14 -2.48
C VAL A 105 17.39 3.86 -2.94
N VAL A 106 17.91 2.68 -2.60
CA VAL A 106 19.30 2.33 -2.94
C VAL A 106 19.47 2.14 -4.44
N HIS A 107 18.58 1.38 -5.08
CA HIS A 107 18.59 1.11 -6.51
C HIS A 107 18.46 2.39 -7.34
N GLY A 108 17.60 3.32 -6.91
CA GLY A 108 17.39 4.60 -7.59
C GLY A 108 18.55 5.59 -7.41
N LEU A 109 19.12 5.70 -6.21
CA LEU A 109 20.13 6.72 -5.89
C LEU A 109 21.58 6.29 -6.11
N PHE A 110 21.86 4.98 -6.11
CA PHE A 110 23.23 4.45 -6.18
C PHE A 110 23.40 3.51 -7.38
N PRO A 111 23.52 4.03 -8.62
CA PRO A 111 23.63 3.21 -9.83
C PRO A 111 24.78 2.19 -9.77
N ALA A 112 25.87 2.50 -9.06
CA ALA A 112 27.03 1.62 -8.95
C ALA A 112 26.77 0.33 -8.16
N THR A 113 25.68 0.25 -7.39
CA THR A 113 25.33 -0.93 -6.57
C THR A 113 24.25 -1.80 -7.19
N ARG A 114 23.69 -1.43 -8.34
CA ARG A 114 22.56 -2.12 -8.95
C ARG A 114 22.79 -3.60 -9.23
N ASP A 115 24.02 -3.96 -9.56
CA ASP A 115 24.41 -5.33 -9.87
C ASP A 115 24.91 -6.12 -8.65
N ASP A 116 24.86 -5.53 -7.45
CA ASP A 116 25.32 -6.19 -6.24
C ASP A 116 24.32 -7.28 -5.79
N ALA A 117 24.85 -8.46 -5.43
CA ALA A 117 24.05 -9.61 -5.02
C ALA A 117 23.14 -9.33 -3.80
N TRP A 118 23.59 -8.50 -2.85
CA TRP A 118 22.78 -8.13 -1.68
C TRP A 118 21.57 -7.29 -2.06
N LEU A 119 21.68 -6.44 -3.09
CA LEU A 119 20.57 -5.64 -3.59
C LEU A 119 19.53 -6.53 -4.30
N ALA A 120 19.99 -7.55 -5.04
CA ALA A 120 19.09 -8.55 -5.63
C ALA A 120 18.31 -9.34 -4.56
N VAL A 121 18.91 -9.59 -3.37
CA VAL A 121 18.19 -10.18 -2.24
C VAL A 121 17.13 -9.22 -1.69
N LEU A 122 17.42 -7.92 -1.62
CA LEU A 122 16.42 -6.91 -1.18
C LEU A 122 15.28 -6.76 -2.18
N ASP A 123 15.52 -6.96 -3.47
CA ASP A 123 14.48 -6.91 -4.50
C ASP A 123 13.36 -7.92 -4.25
N ALA A 124 13.68 -9.08 -3.68
CA ALA A 124 12.67 -10.10 -3.34
C ALA A 124 11.58 -9.59 -2.37
N PHE A 125 11.84 -8.53 -1.60
CA PHE A 125 10.83 -7.94 -0.71
C PHE A 125 9.75 -7.15 -1.45
N TRP A 126 10.01 -6.73 -2.69
CA TRP A 126 9.02 -6.10 -3.54
C TRP A 126 7.84 -7.06 -3.85
N PRO A 127 8.05 -8.20 -4.51
CA PRO A 127 6.96 -9.16 -4.76
C PRO A 127 6.36 -9.73 -3.47
N LEU A 128 7.14 -9.88 -2.39
CA LEU A 128 6.62 -10.33 -1.10
C LEU A 128 5.67 -9.30 -0.47
N SER A 129 6.01 -8.01 -0.50
CA SER A 129 5.12 -6.93 -0.04
C SER A 129 3.86 -6.86 -0.91
N MET A 130 3.99 -6.95 -2.23
CA MET A 130 2.83 -6.97 -3.14
C MET A 130 1.88 -8.13 -2.84
N LEU A 131 2.42 -9.33 -2.58
CA LEU A 131 1.63 -10.48 -2.16
C LEU A 131 0.96 -10.25 -0.79
N GLY A 132 1.70 -9.68 0.16
CA GLY A 132 1.19 -9.30 1.48
C GLY A 132 0.02 -8.33 1.39
N MET A 133 0.16 -7.28 0.59
CA MET A 133 -0.89 -6.31 0.33
C MET A 133 -2.13 -6.97 -0.31
N PHE A 134 -1.96 -7.85 -1.29
CA PHE A 134 -3.07 -8.60 -1.88
C PHE A 134 -3.82 -9.44 -0.83
N ILE A 135 -3.11 -10.19 0.01
CA ILE A 135 -3.70 -10.96 1.11
C ILE A 135 -4.46 -10.04 2.07
N ILE A 136 -3.93 -8.84 2.35
CA ILE A 136 -4.59 -7.81 3.16
C ILE A 136 -5.89 -7.35 2.48
N GLY A 137 -5.88 -7.08 1.18
CA GLY A 137 -7.05 -6.72 0.39
C GLY A 137 -8.16 -7.76 0.47
N VAL A 138 -7.81 -9.05 0.28
CA VAL A 138 -8.73 -10.18 0.48
C VAL A 138 -9.29 -10.18 1.91
N LYS A 139 -8.41 -9.99 2.91
CA LYS A 139 -8.81 -10.02 4.32
C LYS A 139 -9.76 -8.87 4.67
N ILE A 140 -9.58 -7.68 4.11
CA ILE A 140 -10.48 -6.53 4.28
C ILE A 140 -11.86 -6.86 3.69
N ALA A 141 -11.88 -7.41 2.47
CA ALA A 141 -13.12 -7.81 1.80
C ALA A 141 -13.91 -8.85 2.61
N VAL A 142 -13.23 -9.85 3.18
CA VAL A 142 -13.85 -10.92 3.98
C VAL A 142 -14.27 -10.41 5.37
N ALA A 143 -13.41 -9.63 6.05
CA ALA A 143 -13.66 -9.17 7.41
C ALA A 143 -14.88 -8.22 7.52
N GLY A 144 -15.24 -7.53 6.44
CA GLY A 144 -16.43 -6.68 6.36
C GLY A 144 -16.44 -5.50 7.35
N ARG A 145 -15.25 -5.09 7.86
CA ARG A 145 -15.12 -3.94 8.77
C ARG A 145 -15.28 -2.62 8.05
N TRP A 146 -14.70 -2.52 6.87
CA TRP A 146 -14.98 -1.46 5.92
C TRP A 146 -16.27 -1.80 5.17
N ARG A 147 -16.97 -0.77 4.66
CA ARG A 147 -18.29 -0.92 4.04
C ARG A 147 -18.32 -0.39 2.62
N GLY A 148 -19.33 -0.76 1.87
CA GLY A 148 -19.54 -0.27 0.50
C GLY A 148 -18.31 -0.49 -0.37
N THR A 149 -17.97 0.50 -1.19
CA THR A 149 -16.82 0.47 -2.10
C THR A 149 -15.48 0.36 -1.36
N ALA A 150 -15.33 0.98 -0.19
CA ALA A 150 -14.11 0.88 0.60
C ALA A 150 -13.80 -0.55 1.07
N ARG A 151 -14.79 -1.45 1.14
CA ARG A 151 -14.61 -2.85 1.48
C ARG A 151 -13.94 -3.66 0.35
N ILE A 152 -14.30 -3.39 -0.89
CA ILE A 152 -13.89 -4.22 -2.05
C ILE A 152 -12.71 -3.58 -2.78
N TRP A 153 -12.65 -2.25 -2.81
CA TRP A 153 -11.64 -1.54 -3.60
C TRP A 153 -10.18 -1.84 -3.22
N PRO A 154 -9.84 -2.07 -1.94
CA PRO A 154 -8.49 -2.53 -1.59
C PRO A 154 -8.09 -3.82 -2.32
N LEU A 155 -8.99 -4.79 -2.47
CA LEU A 155 -8.70 -6.02 -3.21
C LEU A 155 -8.37 -5.73 -4.69
N ILE A 156 -9.10 -4.80 -5.32
CA ILE A 156 -8.84 -4.37 -6.70
C ILE A 156 -7.47 -3.66 -6.76
N ALA A 157 -7.20 -2.72 -5.87
CA ALA A 157 -5.94 -1.98 -5.84
C ALA A 157 -4.73 -2.92 -5.64
N GLU A 158 -4.83 -3.81 -4.66
CA GLU A 158 -3.76 -4.73 -4.26
C GLU A 158 -3.52 -5.89 -5.27
N SER A 159 -4.40 -6.09 -6.25
CA SER A 159 -4.20 -7.06 -7.34
C SER A 159 -3.22 -6.59 -8.40
N TRP A 160 -2.60 -5.41 -8.24
CA TRP A 160 -1.70 -4.81 -9.23
C TRP A 160 -0.60 -5.77 -9.71
N ALA A 161 0.11 -6.41 -8.80
CA ALA A 161 1.18 -7.34 -9.15
C ALA A 161 0.67 -8.58 -9.89
N ILE A 162 -0.52 -9.10 -9.50
CA ILE A 162 -1.14 -10.26 -10.15
C ILE A 162 -1.52 -9.95 -11.61
N VAL A 163 -1.84 -8.71 -11.91
CA VAL A 163 -2.19 -8.28 -13.28
C VAL A 163 -0.94 -7.85 -14.05
N THR A 164 -0.09 -7.00 -13.45
CA THR A 164 1.00 -6.33 -14.16
C THR A 164 2.19 -7.24 -14.40
N VAL A 165 2.58 -8.08 -13.41
CA VAL A 165 3.73 -8.96 -13.56
C VAL A 165 3.54 -10.00 -14.67
N PRO A 166 2.42 -10.73 -14.75
CA PRO A 166 2.18 -11.62 -15.90
C PRO A 166 2.12 -10.85 -17.23
N THR A 167 1.54 -9.64 -17.25
CA THR A 167 1.51 -8.82 -18.45
C THR A 167 2.91 -8.47 -18.92
N PHE A 168 3.81 -8.12 -18.00
CA PHE A 168 5.21 -7.84 -18.30
C PHE A 168 5.92 -9.07 -18.89
N VAL A 169 5.76 -10.23 -18.24
CA VAL A 169 6.40 -11.48 -18.69
C VAL A 169 5.90 -11.94 -20.07
N LEU A 170 4.62 -11.77 -20.34
CA LEU A 170 3.99 -12.30 -21.56
C LEU A 170 4.03 -11.31 -22.73
N LEU A 171 3.92 -10.00 -22.46
CA LEU A 171 3.74 -8.97 -23.49
C LEU A 171 4.84 -7.91 -23.52
N GLY A 172 5.66 -7.83 -22.44
CA GLY A 172 6.73 -6.84 -22.34
C GLY A 172 6.26 -5.38 -22.30
N ASP A 173 7.21 -4.44 -22.36
CA ASP A 173 6.93 -3.02 -22.56
C ASP A 173 6.70 -2.72 -24.07
N PRO A 174 5.85 -1.72 -24.42
CA PRO A 174 5.19 -0.74 -23.51
C PRO A 174 3.87 -1.23 -22.91
N VAL A 175 3.38 -2.42 -23.28
CA VAL A 175 2.04 -2.91 -22.87
C VAL A 175 1.95 -3.03 -21.36
N ALA A 176 2.97 -3.59 -20.72
CA ALA A 176 3.02 -3.72 -19.25
C ALA A 176 2.98 -2.36 -18.54
N GLY A 177 3.64 -1.34 -19.08
CA GLY A 177 3.58 0.03 -18.56
C GLY A 177 2.17 0.62 -18.62
N TRP A 178 1.46 0.42 -19.73
CA TRP A 178 0.08 0.90 -19.87
C TRP A 178 -0.90 0.16 -18.96
N VAL A 179 -0.79 -1.16 -18.89
CA VAL A 179 -1.64 -1.98 -18.03
C VAL A 179 -1.35 -1.68 -16.57
N GLY A 180 -0.07 -1.62 -16.17
CA GLY A 180 0.32 -1.33 -14.79
C GLY A 180 -0.07 0.09 -14.37
N GLY A 181 0.20 1.10 -15.21
CA GLY A 181 -0.21 2.47 -14.97
C GLY A 181 -1.74 2.64 -14.91
N GLY A 182 -2.45 2.02 -15.85
CA GLY A 182 -3.93 2.00 -15.84
C GLY A 182 -4.49 1.35 -14.57
N HIS A 183 -3.88 0.24 -14.16
CA HIS A 183 -4.28 -0.43 -12.90
C HIS A 183 -3.99 0.43 -11.66
N LEU A 184 -2.87 1.17 -11.60
CA LEU A 184 -2.60 2.12 -10.51
C LEU A 184 -3.69 3.21 -10.43
N ILE A 185 -4.17 3.71 -11.58
CA ILE A 185 -5.25 4.70 -11.61
C ILE A 185 -6.55 4.09 -11.10
N VAL A 186 -6.99 2.98 -11.67
CA VAL A 186 -8.27 2.33 -11.34
C VAL A 186 -8.22 1.70 -9.95
N GLY A 187 -7.09 1.15 -9.56
CA GLY A 187 -6.90 0.54 -8.23
C GLY A 187 -6.63 1.58 -7.15
N TYR A 188 -5.38 2.03 -7.07
CA TYR A 188 -4.92 2.84 -5.95
C TYR A 188 -5.38 4.30 -5.99
N ALA A 189 -5.33 4.98 -7.14
CA ALA A 189 -5.77 6.37 -7.19
C ALA A 189 -7.26 6.48 -6.87
N LEU A 190 -8.09 5.58 -7.41
CA LEU A 190 -9.52 5.57 -7.09
C LEU A 190 -9.82 5.09 -5.67
N LEU A 191 -9.05 4.12 -5.10
CA LEU A 191 -9.10 3.79 -3.67
C LEU A 191 -8.86 5.04 -2.83
N GLY A 192 -7.83 5.82 -3.18
CA GLY A 192 -7.52 7.07 -2.50
C GLY A 192 -8.67 8.07 -2.56
N VAL A 193 -9.30 8.24 -3.73
CA VAL A 193 -10.50 9.10 -3.88
C VAL A 193 -11.67 8.59 -3.02
N ILE A 194 -11.92 7.28 -2.98
CA ILE A 194 -12.96 6.68 -2.14
C ILE A 194 -12.72 7.02 -0.67
N LEU A 195 -11.48 6.81 -0.18
CA LEU A 195 -11.12 7.10 1.21
C LEU A 195 -11.19 8.61 1.52
N ALA A 196 -10.85 9.47 0.55
CA ALA A 196 -10.90 10.91 0.73
C ALA A 196 -12.33 11.45 0.77
N ARG A 197 -13.24 10.91 -0.05
CA ARG A 197 -14.63 11.37 -0.14
C ARG A 197 -15.56 10.70 0.85
N HIS A 198 -15.30 9.44 1.19
CA HIS A 198 -16.15 8.59 2.02
C HIS A 198 -15.38 7.95 3.19
N PRO A 199 -14.68 8.75 4.04
CA PRO A 199 -13.90 8.21 5.16
C PRO A 199 -14.76 7.44 6.17
N GLU A 200 -16.06 7.75 6.28
CA GLU A 200 -17.02 7.06 7.14
C GLU A 200 -17.21 5.58 6.78
N LEU A 201 -16.97 5.19 5.54
CA LEU A 201 -17.04 3.79 5.11
C LEU A 201 -15.98 2.90 5.79
N THR A 202 -14.92 3.50 6.34
CA THR A 202 -13.88 2.79 7.09
C THR A 202 -14.24 2.56 8.57
N GLY A 203 -15.35 3.11 9.04
CA GLY A 203 -15.71 3.13 10.46
C GLY A 203 -14.92 4.15 11.28
N ALA A 204 -14.20 5.08 10.64
CA ALA A 204 -13.55 6.22 11.30
C ALA A 204 -14.60 7.21 11.85
N ARG A 205 -14.22 7.91 12.92
CA ARG A 205 -15.10 8.88 13.62
C ARG A 205 -14.43 10.25 13.73
#